data_a16338c1a69ce58f094a5577df1eb850
#
_entry.id   a16338c1a69ce58f094a5577df1eb850
#
_cell.length_a   1.000
_cell.length_b   1.000
_cell.length_c   1.000
_cell.angle_alpha   90.00
_cell.angle_beta   90.00
_cell.angle_gamma   90.00
#
_symmetry.space_group_name_H-M   'P 1'
#
loop_
_entity.id
_entity.type
_entity.pdbx_description
1 polymer ?
#
loop_
_entity_poly.entity_id
_entity_poly.type
_entity_poly.pdbx_seq_one_letter_code
_entity_poly.pdbx_strand_id
1 'polypeptide(L)'
;VLATQGNYVYDTKTICFTGGGNGPFYGLEKKDDTKESLFYIQAVLNYWMIEMIVKSKASKFRGDYYSHGKQFVAQLPIYRINFDDSNEVKIHDEIVDTVKNLMKLKNKRDEQQTKPQKETYERLIQIEDNKLDGLISKLYGAENCRREDLDEE
;
A
#
# COMPACT_ATOMS: atom_id res chain seq x y z
N VAL A 1 0.90 16.29 2.25
CA VAL A 1 1.87 15.55 3.07
C VAL A 1 3.16 15.45 2.31
N LEU A 2 4.28 15.76 2.97
CA LEU A 2 5.62 15.52 2.45
C LEU A 2 6.17 14.26 3.11
N ALA A 3 6.58 13.30 2.31
CA ALA A 3 7.16 12.04 2.77
C ALA A 3 8.19 11.51 1.77
N THR A 4 9.10 10.68 2.23
CA THR A 4 10.03 9.93 1.36
C THR A 4 9.29 8.79 0.65
N GLN A 5 8.21 8.30 1.26
CA GLN A 5 7.33 7.28 0.73
C GLN A 5 5.92 7.48 1.31
N GLY A 6 4.89 7.25 0.49
CA GLY A 6 3.51 7.18 0.95
C GLY A 6 3.31 5.98 1.89
N ASN A 7 2.47 6.17 2.90
CA ASN A 7 2.09 5.09 3.82
C ASN A 7 0.59 5.19 4.07
N TYR A 8 -0.16 4.25 3.49
CA TYR A 8 -1.60 4.18 3.59
C TYR A 8 -1.99 3.10 4.58
N VAL A 9 -2.71 3.48 5.62
CA VAL A 9 -3.08 2.60 6.74
C VAL A 9 -4.59 2.55 6.86
N TYR A 10 -5.14 1.35 7.04
CA TYR A 10 -6.55 1.16 7.37
C TYR A 10 -6.81 1.60 8.81
N ASP A 11 -7.68 2.59 8.97
CA ASP A 11 -8.06 3.07 10.29
C ASP A 11 -9.15 2.19 10.91
N THR A 12 -8.77 1.47 11.96
CA THR A 12 -9.67 0.63 12.76
C THR A 12 -10.21 1.33 14.01
N LYS A 13 -9.75 2.57 14.27
CA LYS A 13 -10.00 3.28 15.54
C LYS A 13 -10.80 4.57 15.35
N THR A 14 -11.23 4.87 14.13
CA THR A 14 -11.94 6.11 13.79
C THR A 14 -11.15 7.35 14.27
N ILE A 15 -9.90 7.46 13.77
CA ILE A 15 -9.03 8.57 14.15
C ILE A 15 -9.57 9.87 13.54
N CYS A 16 -9.91 10.83 14.39
CA CYS A 16 -10.25 12.17 13.97
C CYS A 16 -8.99 13.04 13.91
N PHE A 17 -8.79 13.72 12.80
CA PHE A 17 -7.72 14.71 12.66
C PHE A 17 -8.26 15.98 12.01
N THR A 18 -7.71 17.13 12.42
CA THR A 18 -8.00 18.39 11.77
C THR A 18 -7.03 18.58 10.62
N GLY A 19 -7.55 18.60 9.39
CA GLY A 19 -6.75 18.85 8.20
C GLY A 19 -6.99 20.26 7.68
N GLY A 20 -5.97 21.09 7.69
CA GLY A 20 -5.93 22.32 6.91
C GLY A 20 -4.82 22.21 5.89
N GLY A 21 -4.99 22.75 4.69
CA GLY A 21 -4.11 22.76 3.50
C GLY A 21 -2.78 22.01 3.47
N ASN A 22 -1.98 22.06 4.51
CA ASN A 22 -0.70 21.36 4.67
C ASN A 22 -0.70 20.38 5.86
N GLY A 23 -1.86 19.86 6.26
CA GLY A 23 -1.96 18.90 7.35
C GLY A 23 -1.12 17.65 7.08
N PRO A 24 -0.58 16.99 8.13
CA PRO A 24 0.29 15.81 7.98
C PRO A 24 -0.46 14.55 7.52
N PHE A 25 -1.79 14.55 7.54
CA PHE A 25 -2.62 13.38 7.22
C PHE A 25 -3.79 13.75 6.32
N TYR A 26 -4.21 12.79 5.48
CA TYR A 26 -5.43 12.83 4.70
C TYR A 26 -6.23 11.56 4.95
N GLY A 27 -7.56 11.69 5.08
CA GLY A 27 -8.48 10.56 5.05
C GLY A 27 -8.86 10.23 3.62
N LEU A 28 -8.90 8.93 3.33
CA LEU A 28 -9.52 8.38 2.11
C LEU A 28 -10.75 7.61 2.55
N GLU A 29 -11.88 7.92 1.92
CA GLU A 29 -13.15 7.25 2.18
C GLU A 29 -13.59 6.48 0.93
N LYS A 30 -14.07 5.27 1.15
CA LYS A 30 -14.62 4.43 0.11
C LYS A 30 -16.02 4.92 -0.26
N LYS A 31 -16.30 5.08 -1.55
CA LYS A 31 -17.65 5.39 -2.02
C LYS A 31 -18.57 4.16 -1.92
N ASP A 32 -19.86 4.38 -1.78
CA ASP A 32 -20.86 3.31 -1.59
C ASP A 32 -20.93 2.33 -2.77
N ASP A 33 -20.64 2.79 -3.98
CA ASP A 33 -20.62 1.98 -5.21
C ASP A 33 -19.34 1.17 -5.43
N THR A 34 -18.34 1.35 -4.57
CA THR A 34 -17.06 0.63 -4.67
C THR A 34 -17.22 -0.77 -4.08
N LYS A 35 -17.03 -1.81 -4.87
CA LYS A 35 -17.12 -3.21 -4.42
C LYS A 35 -15.83 -3.70 -3.76
N GLU A 36 -14.68 -3.20 -4.19
CA GLU A 36 -13.37 -3.59 -3.68
C GLU A 36 -13.24 -3.35 -2.18
N SER A 37 -12.54 -4.27 -1.49
CA SER A 37 -12.24 -4.14 -0.06
C SER A 37 -11.31 -2.96 0.22
N LEU A 38 -11.46 -2.31 1.37
CA LEU A 38 -10.49 -1.30 1.84
C LEU A 38 -9.09 -1.89 2.03
N PHE A 39 -8.96 -3.15 2.39
CA PHE A 39 -7.66 -3.84 2.45
C PHE A 39 -7.00 -3.99 1.08
N TYR A 40 -7.81 -4.28 0.04
CA TYR A 40 -7.34 -4.30 -1.34
C TYR A 40 -6.84 -2.91 -1.76
N ILE A 41 -7.64 -1.87 -1.53
CA ILE A 41 -7.29 -0.49 -1.87
C ILE A 41 -6.02 -0.06 -1.13
N GLN A 42 -5.89 -0.39 0.15
CA GLN A 42 -4.68 -0.14 0.95
C GLN A 42 -3.46 -0.83 0.34
N ALA A 43 -3.58 -2.10 -0.06
CA ALA A 43 -2.49 -2.85 -0.69
C ALA A 43 -2.02 -2.18 -1.98
N VAL A 44 -2.94 -1.85 -2.88
CA VAL A 44 -2.63 -1.18 -4.15
C VAL A 44 -1.98 0.17 -3.93
N LEU A 45 -2.48 0.99 -3.00
CA LEU A 45 -1.92 2.32 -2.71
C LEU A 45 -0.50 2.25 -2.12
N ASN A 46 -0.16 1.17 -1.41
CA ASN A 46 1.18 0.93 -0.87
C ASN A 46 2.12 0.19 -1.84
N TYR A 47 1.61 -0.21 -3.00
CA TYR A 47 2.43 -0.90 -3.99
C TYR A 47 3.50 0.03 -4.58
N TRP A 48 4.72 -0.45 -4.70
CA TRP A 48 5.89 0.35 -5.07
C TRP A 48 5.75 1.10 -6.41
N MET A 49 5.10 0.51 -7.43
CA MET A 49 4.85 1.18 -8.71
C MET A 49 3.90 2.38 -8.55
N ILE A 50 2.93 2.30 -7.66
CA ILE A 50 2.02 3.42 -7.35
C ILE A 50 2.80 4.57 -6.72
N GLU A 51 3.73 4.27 -5.80
CA GLU A 51 4.63 5.29 -5.23
C GLU A 51 5.50 5.95 -6.30
N MET A 52 6.00 5.19 -7.27
CA MET A 52 6.77 5.76 -8.40
C MET A 52 5.93 6.73 -9.22
N ILE A 53 4.66 6.41 -9.47
CA ILE A 53 3.75 7.31 -10.18
C ILE A 53 3.57 8.62 -9.38
N VAL A 54 3.48 8.57 -8.06
CA VAL A 54 3.46 9.77 -7.23
C VAL A 54 4.76 10.56 -7.42
N LYS A 55 5.91 9.91 -7.27
CA LYS A 55 7.23 10.55 -7.39
C LYS A 55 7.47 11.17 -8.77
N SER A 56 7.02 10.52 -9.84
CA SER A 56 7.16 11.06 -11.20
C SER A 56 6.34 12.34 -11.45
N LYS A 57 5.27 12.56 -10.71
CA LYS A 57 4.36 13.72 -10.85
C LYS A 57 4.61 14.80 -9.81
N ALA A 58 5.13 14.43 -8.66
CA ALA A 58 5.33 15.34 -7.53
C ALA A 58 6.70 16.01 -7.62
N SER A 59 6.76 17.29 -7.21
CA SER A 59 8.05 17.96 -7.07
C SER A 59 8.83 17.36 -5.91
N LYS A 60 10.12 17.09 -6.17
CA LYS A 60 11.07 16.67 -5.14
C LYS A 60 11.42 17.86 -4.24
N PHE A 61 11.37 17.62 -2.95
CA PHE A 61 11.81 18.59 -1.93
C PHE A 61 13.17 18.16 -1.37
N ARG A 62 13.76 19.04 -0.56
CA ARG A 62 15.04 18.78 0.09
C ARG A 62 14.97 17.47 0.92
N GLY A 63 15.95 16.58 0.77
CA GLY A 63 16.05 15.33 1.53
C GLY A 63 15.16 14.20 0.98
N ASP A 64 14.96 14.15 -0.33
CA ASP A 64 14.18 13.11 -1.02
C ASP A 64 12.70 13.00 -0.57
N TYR A 65 12.14 14.10 -0.06
CA TYR A 65 10.73 14.18 0.24
C TYR A 65 9.92 14.54 -1.00
N TYR A 66 8.76 13.91 -1.17
CA TYR A 66 7.80 14.16 -2.24
C TYR A 66 6.43 14.56 -1.67
N SER A 67 5.67 15.32 -2.44
CA SER A 67 4.31 15.68 -2.06
C SER A 67 3.34 14.53 -2.36
N HIS A 68 2.68 14.04 -1.30
CA HIS A 68 1.59 13.08 -1.39
C HIS A 68 0.23 13.79 -1.21
N GLY A 69 0.11 15.00 -1.76
CA GLY A 69 -1.11 15.79 -1.67
C GLY A 69 -2.26 15.17 -2.49
N LYS A 70 -3.50 15.60 -2.18
CA LYS A 70 -4.72 15.13 -2.83
C LYS A 70 -4.63 15.14 -4.36
N GLN A 71 -4.02 16.17 -4.95
CA GLN A 71 -3.88 16.33 -6.39
C GLN A 71 -3.10 15.19 -7.07
N PHE A 72 -2.17 14.54 -6.36
CA PHE A 72 -1.41 13.42 -6.87
C PHE A 72 -2.12 12.09 -6.58
N VAL A 73 -2.59 11.91 -5.34
CA VAL A 73 -3.27 10.68 -4.92
C VAL A 73 -4.58 10.46 -5.66
N ALA A 74 -5.34 11.52 -5.96
CA ALA A 74 -6.61 11.41 -6.71
C ALA A 74 -6.45 10.93 -8.16
N GLN A 75 -5.24 10.93 -8.71
CA GLN A 75 -4.93 10.51 -10.08
C GLN A 75 -4.29 9.11 -10.17
N LEU A 76 -4.15 8.42 -9.04
CA LEU A 76 -3.52 7.10 -9.02
C LEU A 76 -4.39 6.07 -9.74
N PRO A 77 -3.80 5.24 -10.58
CA PRO A 77 -4.52 4.22 -11.34
C PRO A 77 -4.82 3.01 -10.46
N ILE A 78 -5.90 3.06 -9.69
CA ILE A 78 -6.36 1.92 -8.92
C ILE A 78 -7.03 0.93 -9.86
N TYR A 79 -6.48 -0.30 -9.94
CA TYR A 79 -7.07 -1.36 -10.75
C TYR A 79 -8.45 -1.72 -10.20
N ARG A 80 -9.46 -1.67 -11.08
CA ARG A 80 -10.84 -2.02 -10.72
C ARG A 80 -11.06 -3.50 -11.01
N ILE A 81 -11.44 -4.24 -10.00
CA ILE A 81 -11.71 -5.68 -10.10
C ILE A 81 -12.98 -5.93 -10.91
N ASN A 82 -12.88 -6.79 -11.92
CA ASN A 82 -14.05 -7.33 -12.58
C ASN A 82 -14.65 -8.46 -11.73
N PHE A 83 -15.67 -8.15 -10.95
CA PHE A 83 -16.32 -9.13 -10.07
C PHE A 83 -17.13 -10.21 -10.80
N ASP A 84 -17.24 -10.13 -12.13
CA ASP A 84 -17.80 -11.19 -12.97
C ASP A 84 -16.71 -12.17 -13.46
N ASP A 85 -15.42 -11.85 -13.28
CA ASP A 85 -14.29 -12.72 -13.55
C ASP A 85 -13.81 -13.41 -12.26
N SER A 86 -14.01 -14.73 -12.20
CA SER A 86 -13.62 -15.51 -11.03
C SER A 86 -12.12 -15.51 -10.72
N ASN A 87 -11.25 -15.29 -11.72
CA ASN A 87 -9.81 -15.19 -11.51
C ASN A 87 -9.44 -13.87 -10.84
N GLU A 88 -10.02 -12.76 -11.29
CA GLU A 88 -9.79 -11.45 -10.65
C GLU A 88 -10.34 -11.41 -9.23
N VAL A 89 -11.53 -11.96 -9.00
CA VAL A 89 -12.11 -12.10 -7.66
C VAL A 89 -11.19 -12.90 -6.75
N LYS A 90 -10.63 -14.02 -7.24
CA LYS A 90 -9.69 -14.82 -6.46
C LYS A 90 -8.43 -14.04 -6.10
N ILE A 91 -7.84 -13.30 -7.04
CA ILE A 91 -6.67 -12.47 -6.78
C ILE A 91 -7.01 -11.37 -5.75
N HIS A 92 -8.15 -10.70 -5.89
CA HIS A 92 -8.63 -9.70 -4.92
C HIS A 92 -8.71 -10.29 -3.51
N ASP A 93 -9.34 -11.45 -3.36
CA ASP A 93 -9.53 -12.08 -2.06
C ASP A 93 -8.20 -12.56 -1.45
N GLU A 94 -7.28 -13.09 -2.26
CA GLU A 94 -5.93 -13.44 -1.84
C GLU A 94 -5.14 -12.21 -1.37
N ILE A 95 -5.26 -11.06 -2.04
CA ILE A 95 -4.66 -9.78 -1.61
C ILE A 95 -5.23 -9.37 -0.25
N VAL A 96 -6.55 -9.39 -0.10
CA VAL A 96 -7.23 -9.03 1.15
C VAL A 96 -6.75 -9.90 2.32
N ASP A 97 -6.66 -11.21 2.12
CA ASP A 97 -6.23 -12.14 3.17
C ASP A 97 -4.73 -11.99 3.49
N THR A 98 -3.89 -11.73 2.49
CA THR A 98 -2.46 -11.44 2.69
C THR A 98 -2.27 -10.17 3.52
N VAL A 99 -3.01 -9.09 3.23
CA VAL A 99 -2.96 -7.84 4.02
C VAL A 99 -3.38 -8.08 5.47
N LYS A 100 -4.48 -8.80 5.69
CA LYS A 100 -4.92 -9.15 7.05
C LYS A 100 -3.88 -9.97 7.81
N ASN A 101 -3.20 -10.90 7.12
CA ASN A 101 -2.12 -11.70 7.71
C ASN A 101 -0.91 -10.82 8.06
N LEU A 102 -0.49 -9.93 7.17
CA LEU A 102 0.56 -8.96 7.42
C LEU A 102 0.27 -8.08 8.64
N MET A 103 -0.97 -7.61 8.80
CA MET A 103 -1.36 -6.84 9.99
C MET A 103 -1.21 -7.66 11.27
N LYS A 104 -1.60 -8.94 11.26
CA LYS A 104 -1.44 -9.85 12.40
C LYS A 104 0.03 -10.11 12.71
N LEU A 105 0.87 -10.34 11.70
CA LEU A 105 2.31 -10.59 11.87
C LEU A 105 3.02 -9.35 12.42
N LYS A 106 2.69 -8.15 11.92
CA LYS A 106 3.25 -6.88 12.42
C LYS A 106 2.88 -6.65 13.89
N ASN A 107 1.62 -6.88 14.27
CA ASN A 107 1.20 -6.78 15.67
C ASN A 107 1.95 -7.78 16.56
N LYS A 108 2.06 -9.05 16.13
CA LYS A 108 2.79 -10.07 16.87
C LYS A 108 4.28 -9.74 17.02
N ARG A 109 4.91 -9.18 15.96
CA ARG A 109 6.30 -8.70 16.04
C ARG A 109 6.45 -7.63 17.12
N ASP A 110 5.51 -6.67 17.15
CA ASP A 110 5.60 -5.53 18.09
C ASP A 110 5.36 -5.95 19.55
N GLU A 111 4.64 -7.06 19.78
CA GLU A 111 4.46 -7.69 21.10
C GLU A 111 5.73 -8.40 21.61
N GLN A 112 6.71 -8.73 20.73
CA GLN A 112 7.89 -9.47 21.12
C GLN A 112 8.87 -8.61 21.91
N GLN A 113 9.46 -9.20 22.96
CA GLN A 113 10.41 -8.53 23.85
C GLN A 113 11.87 -8.68 23.36
N THR A 114 12.18 -9.73 22.61
CA THR A 114 13.55 -10.07 22.24
C THR A 114 13.81 -9.84 20.75
N LYS A 115 15.06 -9.46 20.44
CA LYS A 115 15.49 -9.22 19.05
C LYS A 115 15.35 -10.47 18.15
N PRO A 116 15.77 -11.69 18.57
CA PRO A 116 15.61 -12.89 17.74
C PRO A 116 14.16 -13.23 17.41
N GLN A 117 13.24 -13.00 18.35
CA GLN A 117 11.81 -13.20 18.11
C GLN A 117 11.27 -12.19 17.09
N LYS A 118 11.66 -10.91 17.20
CA LYS A 118 11.29 -9.89 16.21
C LYS A 118 11.80 -10.24 14.81
N GLU A 119 13.07 -10.63 14.68
CA GLU A 119 13.67 -11.05 13.42
C GLU A 119 12.94 -12.22 12.76
N THR A 120 12.41 -13.16 13.56
CA THR A 120 11.59 -14.26 13.03
C THR A 120 10.31 -13.73 12.37
N TYR A 121 9.60 -12.82 13.01
CA TYR A 121 8.42 -12.20 12.43
C TYR A 121 8.74 -11.31 11.23
N GLU A 122 9.87 -10.60 11.23
CA GLU A 122 10.32 -9.79 10.10
C GLU A 122 10.54 -10.65 8.84
N ARG A 123 11.11 -11.84 8.98
CA ARG A 123 11.23 -12.80 7.85
C ARG A 123 9.86 -13.26 7.33
N LEU A 124 8.91 -13.55 8.21
CA LEU A 124 7.56 -13.93 7.82
C LEU A 124 6.83 -12.78 7.12
N ILE A 125 6.98 -11.55 7.62
CA ILE A 125 6.44 -10.34 7.02
C ILE A 125 7.02 -10.16 5.61
N GLN A 126 8.34 -10.32 5.43
CA GLN A 126 8.98 -10.19 4.12
C GLN A 126 8.43 -11.21 3.09
N ILE A 127 8.18 -12.45 3.52
CA ILE A 127 7.59 -13.48 2.65
C ILE A 127 6.18 -13.06 2.20
N GLU A 128 5.35 -12.58 3.12
CA GLU A 128 4.00 -12.13 2.80
C GLU A 128 3.99 -10.84 1.97
N ASP A 129 4.92 -9.90 2.22
CA ASP A 129 5.06 -8.70 1.40
C ASP A 129 5.46 -9.06 -0.05
N ASN A 130 6.41 -9.98 -0.25
CA ASN A 130 6.78 -10.46 -1.58
C ASN A 130 5.61 -11.15 -2.30
N LYS A 131 4.81 -11.93 -1.57
CA LYS A 131 3.58 -12.54 -2.11
C LYS A 131 2.58 -11.48 -2.54
N LEU A 132 2.38 -10.44 -1.72
CA LEU A 132 1.48 -9.34 -2.00
C LEU A 132 1.90 -8.59 -3.28
N ASP A 133 3.18 -8.26 -3.39
CA ASP A 133 3.74 -7.62 -4.58
C ASP A 133 3.51 -8.46 -5.85
N GLY A 134 3.72 -9.78 -5.78
CA GLY A 134 3.46 -10.69 -6.90
C GLY A 134 1.99 -10.74 -7.31
N LEU A 135 1.05 -10.71 -6.36
CA LEU A 135 -0.39 -10.70 -6.65
C LEU A 135 -0.81 -9.39 -7.32
N ILE A 136 -0.31 -8.24 -6.83
CA ILE A 136 -0.64 -6.95 -7.42
C ILE A 136 0.02 -6.82 -8.80
N SER A 137 1.29 -7.26 -8.96
CA SER A 137 1.97 -7.26 -10.26
C SER A 137 1.18 -7.98 -11.34
N LYS A 138 0.52 -9.10 -11.03
CA LYS A 138 -0.36 -9.83 -11.95
C LYS A 138 -1.52 -8.98 -12.45
N LEU A 139 -2.17 -8.22 -11.57
CA LEU A 139 -3.29 -7.36 -11.96
C LEU A 139 -2.86 -6.25 -12.91
N TYR A 140 -1.65 -5.72 -12.74
CA TYR A 140 -1.11 -4.65 -13.59
C TYR A 140 -0.32 -5.14 -14.81
N GLY A 141 -0.19 -6.48 -14.99
CA GLY A 141 0.62 -7.05 -16.08
C GLY A 141 2.12 -6.71 -15.95
N ALA A 142 2.59 -6.52 -14.72
CA ALA A 142 3.93 -6.05 -14.40
C ALA A 142 4.80 -7.14 -13.74
N GLU A 143 4.54 -8.41 -14.02
CA GLU A 143 5.22 -9.57 -13.41
C GLU A 143 6.73 -9.61 -13.70
N ASN A 144 7.14 -8.98 -14.80
CA ASN A 144 8.55 -8.90 -15.19
C ASN A 144 9.25 -7.65 -14.68
N CYS A 145 8.54 -6.74 -13.99
CA CYS A 145 9.12 -5.54 -13.40
C CYS A 145 9.52 -5.82 -11.95
N ARG A 146 10.76 -5.50 -11.60
CA ARG A 146 11.25 -5.61 -10.22
C ARG A 146 11.59 -4.24 -9.68
N ARG A 147 11.38 -4.06 -8.39
CA ARG A 147 11.73 -2.83 -7.70
C ARG A 147 13.24 -2.52 -7.82
N GLU A 148 14.06 -3.57 -7.82
CA GLU A 148 15.54 -3.49 -7.92
C GLU A 148 16.02 -2.95 -9.27
N ASP A 149 15.22 -3.12 -10.35
CA ASP A 149 15.58 -2.66 -11.70
C ASP A 149 15.55 -1.12 -11.84
N LEU A 150 15.14 -0.39 -10.80
CA LEU A 150 14.91 1.05 -10.83
C LEU A 150 15.91 1.85 -10.01
N ASP A 151 16.69 1.18 -9.16
CA ASP A 151 17.71 1.83 -8.32
C ASP A 151 19.05 2.00 -9.09
N GLU A 152 19.11 1.61 -10.40
CA GLU A 152 20.31 1.67 -11.25
C GLU A 152 20.39 2.90 -12.17
N GLU A 153 19.49 3.89 -12.06
CA GLU A 153 19.56 5.19 -12.76
C GLU A 153 19.75 6.33 -11.72
#